data_a0392dc1d886fe17968b12780b3e9df1
#
_entry.id   a0392dc1d886fe17968b12780b3e9df1
#
_cell.length_a   1.000
_cell.length_b   1.000
_cell.length_c   1.000
_cell.angle_alpha   90.00
_cell.angle_beta   90.00
_cell.angle_gamma   90.00
#
_symmetry.space_group_name_H-M   'P 1'
#
loop_
_entity.id
_entity.type
_entity.pdbx_description
1 polymer ?
#
loop_
_entity_poly.entity_id
_entity_poly.type
_entity_poly.pdbx_seq_one_letter_code
_entity_poly.pdbx_strand_id
1 'polypeptide(L)'
;MLDFEFKSRYGIDDLLKIMKILRSENGCPWDKVQTHESIRTDLIEECYEVCEGIDKNSPEMLKEELGDLLLQIAFHTQIETEQGNFNFEDVCNDICQKLIYRHPHVFGEGEKKIKADTEDEVLKNWDALKKASKQQNTYTETLESVPKTFPALLRGEKVCKRAARAGLPINSAEDCIKKIQEQLGELSRRISLQSEDKGELSEHFAQNQQILGEILFDFCNLNRILKNDGEKALTYSTNRFIMAFRAVEDDIIKQGGSLDKLSGDELNRAFNKVISGM
;
A
#
# COMPACT_ATOMS: atom_id res chain seq x y z
N MET A 1 -42.98 2.06 7.28
CA MET A 1 -42.80 1.26 6.03
C MET A 1 -41.54 1.80 5.40
N LEU A 2 -40.57 0.95 5.03
CA LEU A 2 -39.34 1.38 4.37
C LEU A 2 -39.72 1.96 3.00
N ASP A 3 -39.30 3.20 2.71
CA ASP A 3 -39.48 3.85 1.39
C ASP A 3 -38.36 3.37 0.45
N PHE A 4 -38.43 2.11 0.03
CA PHE A 4 -37.50 1.50 -0.90
C PHE A 4 -38.23 0.66 -1.95
N GLU A 5 -37.95 0.95 -3.20
CA GLU A 5 -38.48 0.21 -4.33
C GLU A 5 -37.50 -0.89 -4.77
N PHE A 6 -37.96 -2.14 -4.78
CA PHE A 6 -37.18 -3.27 -5.27
C PHE A 6 -37.14 -3.27 -6.79
N LYS A 7 -35.94 -3.36 -7.36
CA LYS A 7 -35.67 -3.30 -8.80
C LYS A 7 -34.95 -4.57 -9.26
N SER A 8 -35.03 -4.88 -10.55
CA SER A 8 -34.25 -5.97 -11.17
C SER A 8 -32.77 -5.59 -11.36
N ARG A 9 -32.43 -4.30 -11.31
CA ARG A 9 -31.07 -3.75 -11.42
C ARG A 9 -30.97 -2.45 -10.64
N TYR A 10 -29.89 -2.32 -9.90
CA TYR A 10 -29.59 -1.16 -9.06
C TYR A 10 -28.41 -0.36 -9.62
N GLY A 11 -28.37 0.93 -9.32
CA GLY A 11 -27.30 1.86 -9.65
C GLY A 11 -26.75 2.54 -8.40
N ILE A 12 -25.91 3.55 -8.62
CA ILE A 12 -25.26 4.30 -7.53
C ILE A 12 -26.27 4.99 -6.61
N ASP A 13 -27.31 5.59 -7.18
CA ASP A 13 -28.36 6.29 -6.41
C ASP A 13 -29.11 5.31 -5.48
N ASP A 14 -29.31 4.07 -5.95
CA ASP A 14 -29.93 3.03 -5.15
C ASP A 14 -29.02 2.60 -3.99
N LEU A 15 -27.71 2.46 -4.24
CA LEU A 15 -26.74 2.16 -3.19
C LEU A 15 -26.73 3.25 -2.11
N LEU A 16 -26.69 4.52 -2.51
CA LEU A 16 -26.72 5.65 -1.57
C LEU A 16 -28.04 5.67 -0.78
N LYS A 17 -29.17 5.38 -1.44
CA LYS A 17 -30.47 5.27 -0.76
C LYS A 17 -30.48 4.10 0.24
N ILE A 18 -29.94 2.95 -0.13
CA ILE A 18 -29.82 1.78 0.74
C ILE A 18 -28.96 2.14 1.97
N MET A 19 -27.81 2.75 1.79
CA MET A 19 -26.92 3.14 2.90
C MET A 19 -27.61 4.12 3.87
N LYS A 20 -28.31 5.11 3.32
CA LYS A 20 -29.13 6.04 4.14
C LYS A 20 -30.21 5.32 4.93
N ILE A 21 -30.86 4.30 4.36
CA ILE A 21 -31.89 3.50 5.05
C ILE A 21 -31.24 2.66 6.15
N LEU A 22 -30.14 1.97 5.85
CA LEU A 22 -29.44 1.10 6.82
C LEU A 22 -28.97 1.89 8.04
N ARG A 23 -28.52 3.12 7.87
CA ARG A 23 -28.06 3.99 8.95
C ARG A 23 -29.17 4.81 9.62
N SER A 24 -30.39 4.75 9.12
CA SER A 24 -31.53 5.48 9.73
C SER A 24 -31.90 4.94 11.11
N GLU A 25 -32.72 5.69 11.88
CA GLU A 25 -33.17 5.29 13.22
C GLU A 25 -33.79 3.90 13.24
N ASN A 26 -34.59 3.55 12.23
CA ASN A 26 -35.25 2.26 12.07
C ASN A 26 -34.49 1.30 11.12
N GLY A 27 -33.25 1.61 10.82
CA GLY A 27 -32.39 0.82 9.95
C GLY A 27 -31.70 -0.35 10.66
N CYS A 28 -30.54 -0.74 10.15
CA CYS A 28 -29.77 -1.84 10.73
C CYS A 28 -29.09 -1.42 12.05
N PRO A 29 -29.24 -2.18 13.12
CA PRO A 29 -28.63 -1.88 14.42
C PRO A 29 -27.10 -1.82 14.38
N TRP A 30 -26.47 -2.56 13.46
CA TRP A 30 -25.03 -2.58 13.28
C TRP A 30 -24.55 -1.35 12.49
N ASP A 31 -25.17 -1.07 11.33
CA ASP A 31 -24.71 0.01 10.43
C ASP A 31 -24.85 1.40 11.08
N LYS A 32 -25.94 1.64 11.80
CA LYS A 32 -26.23 2.98 12.37
C LYS A 32 -25.26 3.41 13.47
N VAL A 33 -24.55 2.49 14.12
CA VAL A 33 -23.60 2.81 15.19
C VAL A 33 -22.15 2.92 14.71
N GLN A 34 -21.90 2.59 13.46
CA GLN A 34 -20.55 2.66 12.92
C GLN A 34 -20.04 4.10 12.82
N THR A 35 -18.73 4.25 13.04
CA THR A 35 -17.97 5.49 12.90
C THR A 35 -16.86 5.31 11.87
N HIS A 36 -16.21 6.39 11.47
CA HIS A 36 -15.03 6.31 10.59
C HIS A 36 -13.93 5.42 11.14
N GLU A 37 -13.75 5.44 12.46
CA GLU A 37 -12.73 4.64 13.16
C GLU A 37 -13.08 3.16 13.15
N SER A 38 -14.37 2.82 13.39
CA SER A 38 -14.80 1.42 13.50
C SER A 38 -14.71 0.66 12.17
N ILE A 39 -15.01 1.32 11.04
CA ILE A 39 -14.96 0.73 9.70
C ILE A 39 -13.66 1.06 8.94
N ARG A 40 -12.66 1.66 9.61
CA ARG A 40 -11.40 2.00 8.97
C ARG A 40 -10.61 0.76 8.53
N THR A 41 -10.68 -0.31 9.31
CA THR A 41 -9.99 -1.56 8.99
C THR A 41 -10.63 -2.20 7.78
N ASP A 42 -11.95 -2.25 7.73
CA ASP A 42 -12.73 -2.81 6.62
C ASP A 42 -12.36 -2.12 5.29
N LEU A 43 -12.27 -0.78 5.26
CA LEU A 43 -11.81 -0.05 4.08
C LEU A 43 -10.42 -0.49 3.59
N ILE A 44 -9.51 -0.83 4.52
CA ILE A 44 -8.16 -1.29 4.17
C ILE A 44 -8.20 -2.73 3.64
N GLU A 45 -9.03 -3.58 4.24
CA GLU A 45 -9.25 -4.97 3.81
C GLU A 45 -9.78 -4.99 2.39
N GLU A 46 -10.85 -4.25 2.07
CA GLU A 46 -11.41 -4.17 0.72
C GLU A 46 -10.37 -3.66 -0.30
N CYS A 47 -9.51 -2.70 0.10
CA CYS A 47 -8.41 -2.27 -0.77
C CYS A 47 -7.43 -3.42 -1.09
N TYR A 48 -7.12 -4.29 -0.14
CA TYR A 48 -6.23 -5.44 -0.36
C TYR A 48 -6.92 -6.56 -1.14
N GLU A 49 -8.20 -6.79 -0.95
CA GLU A 49 -9.00 -7.77 -1.70
C GLU A 49 -9.14 -7.36 -3.17
N VAL A 50 -9.32 -6.06 -3.46
CA VAL A 50 -9.19 -5.53 -4.83
C VAL A 50 -7.80 -5.84 -5.42
N CYS A 51 -6.72 -5.66 -4.65
CA CYS A 51 -5.38 -6.00 -5.10
C CYS A 51 -5.23 -7.50 -5.37
N GLU A 52 -5.81 -8.35 -4.54
CA GLU A 52 -5.81 -9.80 -4.72
C GLU A 52 -6.56 -10.21 -6.00
N GLY A 53 -7.73 -9.61 -6.27
CA GLY A 53 -8.49 -9.80 -7.50
C GLY A 53 -7.67 -9.45 -8.75
N ILE A 54 -6.88 -8.35 -8.68
CA ILE A 54 -5.95 -7.94 -9.74
C ILE A 54 -4.81 -8.97 -9.91
N ASP A 55 -4.19 -9.40 -8.82
CA ASP A 55 -3.05 -10.33 -8.86
C ASP A 55 -3.46 -11.74 -9.32
N LYS A 56 -4.67 -12.18 -9.00
CA LYS A 56 -5.27 -13.43 -9.51
C LYS A 56 -5.79 -13.31 -10.95
N ASN A 57 -5.80 -12.11 -11.54
CA ASN A 57 -6.39 -11.84 -12.84
C ASN A 57 -7.83 -12.38 -12.96
N SER A 58 -8.64 -12.21 -11.89
CA SER A 58 -10.04 -12.65 -11.79
C SER A 58 -11.00 -11.47 -11.92
N PRO A 59 -11.66 -11.31 -13.09
CA PRO A 59 -12.66 -10.25 -13.29
C PRO A 59 -13.85 -10.37 -12.34
N GLU A 60 -14.23 -11.58 -11.96
CA GLU A 60 -15.35 -11.86 -11.05
C GLU A 60 -15.03 -11.35 -9.64
N MET A 61 -13.89 -11.76 -9.09
CA MET A 61 -13.40 -11.29 -7.80
C MET A 61 -13.19 -9.76 -7.81
N LEU A 62 -12.51 -9.25 -8.83
CA LEU A 62 -12.28 -7.81 -8.95
C LEU A 62 -13.58 -7.01 -8.97
N LYS A 63 -14.64 -7.54 -9.61
CA LYS A 63 -15.96 -6.87 -9.63
C LYS A 63 -16.62 -6.88 -8.25
N GLU A 64 -16.52 -7.98 -7.51
CA GLU A 64 -17.03 -8.12 -6.16
C GLU A 64 -16.35 -7.11 -5.24
N GLU A 65 -15.02 -7.15 -5.15
CA GLU A 65 -14.23 -6.32 -4.24
C GLU A 65 -14.30 -4.82 -4.57
N LEU A 66 -14.43 -4.45 -5.85
CA LEU A 66 -14.73 -3.07 -6.25
C LEU A 66 -16.12 -2.63 -5.77
N GLY A 67 -17.07 -3.54 -5.65
CA GLY A 67 -18.38 -3.27 -5.06
C GLY A 67 -18.28 -2.99 -3.56
N ASP A 68 -17.50 -3.79 -2.82
CA ASP A 68 -17.31 -3.65 -1.39
C ASP A 68 -16.47 -2.41 -1.06
N LEU A 69 -15.46 -2.10 -1.85
CA LEU A 69 -14.74 -0.83 -1.75
C LEU A 69 -15.66 0.37 -2.03
N LEU A 70 -16.58 0.28 -3.00
CA LEU A 70 -17.58 1.32 -3.26
C LEU A 70 -18.56 1.46 -2.10
N LEU A 71 -18.95 0.34 -1.45
CA LEU A 71 -19.74 0.35 -0.22
C LEU A 71 -19.05 1.15 0.89
N GLN A 72 -17.74 0.92 1.11
CA GLN A 72 -16.98 1.70 2.11
C GLN A 72 -16.99 3.20 1.80
N ILE A 73 -16.85 3.58 0.53
CA ILE A 73 -16.92 5.00 0.12
C ILE A 73 -18.31 5.57 0.42
N ALA A 74 -19.37 4.85 0.08
CA ALA A 74 -20.74 5.27 0.35
C ALA A 74 -21.01 5.39 1.86
N PHE A 75 -20.48 4.44 2.65
CA PHE A 75 -20.63 4.40 4.09
C PHE A 75 -19.98 5.62 4.76
N HIS A 76 -18.70 5.86 4.50
CA HIS A 76 -17.98 7.02 5.02
C HIS A 76 -18.64 8.34 4.61
N THR A 77 -19.12 8.42 3.39
CA THR A 77 -19.81 9.61 2.87
C THR A 77 -21.17 9.81 3.54
N GLN A 78 -21.91 8.73 3.83
CA GLN A 78 -23.19 8.82 4.54
C GLN A 78 -23.00 9.31 6.00
N ILE A 79 -21.93 8.90 6.68
CA ILE A 79 -21.59 9.39 8.01
C ILE A 79 -21.40 10.92 7.98
N GLU A 80 -20.65 11.45 7.01
CA GLU A 80 -20.39 12.88 6.85
C GLU A 80 -21.66 13.66 6.44
N THR A 81 -22.52 13.04 5.63
CA THR A 81 -23.82 13.61 5.27
C THR A 81 -24.72 13.79 6.49
N GLU A 82 -24.72 12.83 7.42
CA GLU A 82 -25.47 12.91 8.68
C GLU A 82 -24.97 14.02 9.61
N GLN A 83 -23.67 14.33 9.52
CA GLN A 83 -23.05 15.43 10.27
C GLN A 83 -23.20 16.79 9.56
N GLY A 84 -23.65 16.81 8.30
CA GLY A 84 -23.81 18.03 7.52
C GLY A 84 -22.51 18.61 6.97
N ASN A 85 -21.44 17.83 6.89
CA ASN A 85 -20.13 18.30 6.41
C ASN A 85 -20.04 18.25 4.88
N PHE A 86 -20.34 17.10 4.26
CA PHE A 86 -20.38 16.89 2.81
C PHE A 86 -21.20 15.65 2.46
N ASN A 87 -21.53 15.50 1.19
CA ASN A 87 -22.27 14.37 0.64
C ASN A 87 -21.52 13.69 -0.52
N PHE A 88 -22.10 12.65 -1.11
CA PHE A 88 -21.48 11.89 -2.19
C PHE A 88 -21.29 12.72 -3.46
N GLU A 89 -22.21 13.66 -3.77
CA GLU A 89 -22.06 14.55 -4.91
C GLU A 89 -20.87 15.49 -4.76
N ASP A 90 -20.59 15.96 -3.53
CA ASP A 90 -19.42 16.78 -3.22
C ASP A 90 -18.11 15.99 -3.47
N VAL A 91 -18.08 14.74 -3.03
CA VAL A 91 -16.92 13.83 -3.28
C VAL A 91 -16.71 13.63 -4.79
N CYS A 92 -17.79 13.38 -5.54
CA CYS A 92 -17.74 13.24 -7.00
C CYS A 92 -17.30 14.53 -7.67
N ASN A 93 -17.87 15.67 -7.28
CA ASN A 93 -17.53 16.99 -7.82
C ASN A 93 -16.04 17.29 -7.64
N ASP A 94 -15.52 17.08 -6.42
CA ASP A 94 -14.13 17.38 -6.09
C ASP A 94 -13.14 16.53 -6.87
N ILE A 95 -13.42 15.23 -7.04
CA ILE A 95 -12.55 14.38 -7.85
C ILE A 95 -12.64 14.72 -9.34
N CYS A 96 -13.82 15.05 -9.86
CA CYS A 96 -14.00 15.48 -11.25
C CYS A 96 -13.25 16.77 -11.53
N GLN A 97 -13.41 17.80 -10.70
CA GLN A 97 -12.68 19.07 -10.85
C GLN A 97 -11.16 18.86 -10.80
N LYS A 98 -10.69 18.00 -9.87
CA LYS A 98 -9.29 17.65 -9.75
C LYS A 98 -8.75 16.96 -11.02
N LEU A 99 -9.52 16.04 -11.59
CA LEU A 99 -9.16 15.34 -12.83
C LEU A 99 -9.10 16.30 -14.01
N ILE A 100 -10.11 17.14 -14.18
CA ILE A 100 -10.16 18.16 -15.25
C ILE A 100 -8.96 19.11 -15.13
N TYR A 101 -8.72 19.64 -13.93
CA TYR A 101 -7.60 20.58 -13.69
C TYR A 101 -6.23 19.95 -13.98
N ARG A 102 -6.05 18.66 -13.67
CA ARG A 102 -4.75 17.98 -13.82
C ARG A 102 -4.51 17.35 -15.20
N HIS A 103 -5.51 17.43 -16.09
CA HIS A 103 -5.38 16.92 -17.47
C HIS A 103 -5.64 18.05 -18.50
N PRO A 104 -4.89 19.16 -18.45
CA PRO A 104 -5.09 20.27 -19.38
C PRO A 104 -4.77 19.91 -20.83
N HIS A 105 -4.06 18.82 -21.07
CA HIS A 105 -3.84 18.25 -22.40
C HIS A 105 -5.10 17.61 -23.00
N VAL A 106 -6.07 17.20 -22.15
CA VAL A 106 -7.36 16.62 -22.56
C VAL A 106 -8.47 17.67 -22.49
N PHE A 107 -8.60 18.35 -21.34
CA PHE A 107 -9.71 19.22 -21.01
C PHE A 107 -9.40 20.71 -21.14
N GLY A 108 -8.14 21.09 -21.44
CA GLY A 108 -7.76 22.49 -21.60
C GLY A 108 -8.26 23.08 -22.90
N GLU A 109 -8.73 24.34 -22.87
CA GLU A 109 -9.17 25.13 -24.03
C GLU A 109 -8.24 26.33 -24.23
N GLY A 110 -8.00 26.71 -25.51
CA GLY A 110 -7.18 27.88 -25.87
C GLY A 110 -5.79 27.84 -25.25
N GLU A 111 -5.40 28.93 -24.60
CA GLU A 111 -4.09 29.08 -23.94
C GLU A 111 -3.89 28.16 -22.73
N LYS A 112 -4.95 27.60 -22.16
CA LYS A 112 -4.88 26.64 -21.06
C LYS A 112 -4.56 25.22 -21.51
N LYS A 113 -4.56 24.95 -22.81
CA LYS A 113 -4.23 23.64 -23.36
C LYS A 113 -2.72 23.44 -23.37
N ILE A 114 -2.24 22.58 -22.48
CA ILE A 114 -0.83 22.18 -22.41
C ILE A 114 -0.67 20.93 -23.29
N LYS A 115 0.19 21.00 -24.32
CA LYS A 115 0.53 19.79 -25.08
C LYS A 115 1.34 18.85 -24.21
N ALA A 116 1.01 17.57 -24.23
CA ALA A 116 1.79 16.51 -23.63
C ALA A 116 1.61 15.28 -24.54
N ASP A 117 2.66 14.97 -25.27
CA ASP A 117 2.66 13.91 -26.30
C ASP A 117 3.29 12.61 -25.75
N THR A 118 3.90 12.67 -24.57
CA THR A 118 4.55 11.53 -23.91
C THR A 118 4.04 11.37 -22.46
N GLU A 119 4.13 10.13 -21.96
CA GLU A 119 3.79 9.81 -20.56
C GLU A 119 4.61 10.64 -19.56
N ASP A 120 5.91 10.84 -19.83
CA ASP A 120 6.79 11.61 -18.98
C ASP A 120 6.38 13.09 -18.89
N GLU A 121 5.93 13.68 -19.99
CA GLU A 121 5.40 15.06 -20.02
C GLU A 121 4.10 15.18 -19.23
N VAL A 122 3.19 14.21 -19.40
CA VAL A 122 1.95 14.14 -18.61
C VAL A 122 2.27 14.09 -17.12
N LEU A 123 3.19 13.21 -16.70
CA LEU A 123 3.57 13.04 -15.30
C LEU A 123 4.22 14.30 -14.71
N LYS A 124 5.10 14.98 -15.46
CA LYS A 124 5.71 16.25 -15.04
C LYS A 124 4.66 17.35 -14.85
N ASN A 125 3.77 17.50 -15.81
CA ASN A 125 2.68 18.48 -15.73
C ASN A 125 1.75 18.19 -14.55
N TRP A 126 1.39 16.91 -14.35
CA TRP A 126 0.58 16.47 -13.23
C TRP A 126 1.20 16.83 -11.87
N ASP A 127 2.50 16.58 -11.70
CA ASP A 127 3.17 16.88 -10.43
C ASP A 127 3.26 18.39 -10.18
N ALA A 128 3.52 19.20 -11.21
CA ALA A 128 3.53 20.66 -11.09
C ALA A 128 2.15 21.20 -10.68
N LEU A 129 1.08 20.74 -11.35
CA LEU A 129 -0.30 21.13 -11.05
C LEU A 129 -0.74 20.64 -9.66
N LYS A 130 -0.32 19.44 -9.26
CA LYS A 130 -0.58 18.90 -7.93
C LYS A 130 0.09 19.71 -6.83
N LYS A 131 1.34 20.15 -7.04
CA LYS A 131 2.07 21.01 -6.10
C LYS A 131 1.37 22.35 -5.97
N ALA A 132 0.98 22.96 -7.09
CA ALA A 132 0.24 24.24 -7.13
C ALA A 132 -1.11 24.13 -6.41
N SER A 133 -1.90 23.10 -6.70
CA SER A 133 -3.23 22.91 -6.10
C SER A 133 -3.19 22.67 -4.59
N LYS A 134 -2.08 22.14 -4.05
CA LYS A 134 -1.88 21.89 -2.62
C LYS A 134 -1.17 23.05 -1.90
N GLN A 135 -0.87 24.14 -2.61
CA GLN A 135 -0.11 25.29 -2.08
C GLN A 135 1.22 24.88 -1.40
N GLN A 136 1.86 23.82 -1.90
CA GLN A 136 3.13 23.33 -1.37
C GLN A 136 4.26 24.20 -1.88
N ASN A 137 4.87 24.98 -0.98
CA ASN A 137 5.92 25.95 -1.30
C ASN A 137 7.32 25.34 -1.25
N THR A 138 7.51 24.27 -0.47
CA THR A 138 8.79 23.61 -0.28
C THR A 138 8.76 22.16 -0.74
N TYR A 139 9.90 21.60 -1.06
CA TYR A 139 10.04 20.18 -1.33
C TYR A 139 9.81 19.34 -0.07
N THR A 140 10.19 19.84 1.11
CA THR A 140 9.94 19.18 2.40
C THR A 140 8.45 18.95 2.63
N GLU A 141 7.60 19.95 2.42
CA GLU A 141 6.14 19.81 2.49
C GLU A 141 5.61 18.72 1.53
N THR A 142 6.25 18.61 0.36
CA THR A 142 5.91 17.56 -0.60
C THR A 142 6.26 16.16 -0.05
N LEU A 143 7.42 16.00 0.62
CA LEU A 143 7.80 14.74 1.26
C LEU A 143 6.89 14.41 2.44
N GLU A 144 6.63 15.37 3.32
CA GLU A 144 5.78 15.23 4.50
C GLU A 144 4.32 14.91 4.16
N SER A 145 3.85 15.31 2.96
CA SER A 145 2.51 14.99 2.49
C SER A 145 2.31 13.53 2.06
N VAL A 146 3.33 12.65 2.21
CA VAL A 146 3.16 11.19 2.11
C VAL A 146 2.52 10.71 3.41
N PRO A 147 1.32 10.08 3.36
CA PRO A 147 0.63 9.65 4.57
C PRO A 147 1.51 8.73 5.43
N LYS A 148 1.53 9.01 6.74
CA LYS A 148 2.27 8.18 7.72
C LYS A 148 1.65 6.80 7.92
N THR A 149 0.40 6.65 7.51
CA THR A 149 -0.40 5.41 7.60
C THR A 149 -0.16 4.44 6.45
N PHE A 150 0.64 4.82 5.45
CA PHE A 150 1.00 3.89 4.38
C PHE A 150 1.84 2.72 4.91
N PRO A 151 1.77 1.52 4.28
CA PRO A 151 2.74 0.46 4.47
C PRO A 151 4.17 1.03 4.33
N ALA A 152 5.10 0.51 5.14
CA ALA A 152 6.40 1.16 5.32
C ALA A 152 7.23 1.21 4.03
N LEU A 153 7.24 0.12 3.24
CA LEU A 153 7.98 0.09 1.98
C LEU A 153 7.35 1.04 0.96
N LEU A 154 6.03 1.00 0.79
CA LEU A 154 5.31 1.93 -0.08
C LEU A 154 5.57 3.39 0.30
N ARG A 155 5.58 3.71 1.60
CA ARG A 155 5.89 5.05 2.09
C ARG A 155 7.32 5.44 1.74
N GLY A 156 8.29 4.56 1.99
CA GLY A 156 9.71 4.75 1.65
C GLY A 156 9.90 5.04 0.16
N GLU A 157 9.32 4.24 -0.71
CA GLU A 157 9.39 4.42 -2.17
C GLU A 157 8.77 5.76 -2.62
N LYS A 158 7.62 6.15 -2.06
CA LYS A 158 6.99 7.44 -2.37
C LYS A 158 7.85 8.61 -1.94
N VAL A 159 8.49 8.53 -0.77
CA VAL A 159 9.43 9.56 -0.28
C VAL A 159 10.64 9.63 -1.20
N CYS A 160 11.29 8.51 -1.52
CA CYS A 160 12.41 8.44 -2.46
C CYS A 160 12.06 9.01 -3.83
N LYS A 161 10.87 8.66 -4.37
CA LYS A 161 10.39 9.17 -5.66
C LYS A 161 10.24 10.69 -5.65
N ARG A 162 9.72 11.26 -4.56
CA ARG A 162 9.53 12.72 -4.43
C ARG A 162 10.86 13.45 -4.23
N ALA A 163 11.79 12.88 -3.44
CA ALA A 163 13.13 13.40 -3.27
C ALA A 163 13.91 13.44 -4.59
N ALA A 164 13.80 12.39 -5.39
CA ALA A 164 14.36 12.33 -6.74
C ALA A 164 13.86 13.48 -7.62
N ARG A 165 12.55 13.71 -7.62
CA ARG A 165 11.92 14.80 -8.38
C ARG A 165 12.28 16.18 -7.86
N ALA A 166 12.67 16.29 -6.59
CA ALA A 166 13.20 17.52 -6.00
C ALA A 166 14.64 17.83 -6.44
N GLY A 167 15.27 16.93 -7.20
CA GLY A 167 16.64 17.08 -7.68
C GLY A 167 17.71 16.50 -6.74
N LEU A 168 17.30 15.73 -5.70
CA LEU A 168 18.25 14.96 -4.92
C LEU A 168 18.98 14.00 -5.85
N PRO A 169 20.33 14.06 -5.98
CA PRO A 169 21.07 13.12 -6.81
C PRO A 169 20.87 11.72 -6.25
N ILE A 170 20.12 10.95 -6.98
CA ILE A 170 19.84 9.58 -6.59
C ILE A 170 20.83 8.72 -7.32
N ASN A 171 21.61 8.03 -6.53
CA ASN A 171 22.66 7.15 -6.96
C ASN A 171 22.15 6.13 -8.00
N SER A 172 23.05 5.60 -8.78
CA SER A 172 22.78 4.45 -9.64
C SER A 172 22.37 3.23 -8.80
N ALA A 173 21.85 2.18 -9.45
CA ALA A 173 21.55 0.94 -8.74
C ALA A 173 22.80 0.36 -8.10
N GLU A 174 23.96 0.47 -8.78
CA GLU A 174 25.25 0.03 -8.29
C GLU A 174 25.67 0.74 -7.01
N ASP A 175 25.54 2.08 -6.97
CA ASP A 175 25.85 2.88 -5.76
C ASP A 175 24.93 2.52 -4.59
N CYS A 176 23.65 2.31 -4.88
CA CYS A 176 22.67 1.89 -3.89
C CYS A 176 23.01 0.51 -3.30
N ILE A 177 23.35 -0.46 -4.14
CA ILE A 177 23.79 -1.79 -3.72
C ILE A 177 25.06 -1.69 -2.87
N LYS A 178 26.06 -0.91 -3.31
CA LYS A 178 27.29 -0.70 -2.56
C LYS A 178 27.02 -0.15 -1.16
N LYS A 179 26.14 0.85 -1.05
CA LYS A 179 25.76 1.44 0.25
C LYS A 179 25.10 0.40 1.16
N ILE A 180 24.18 -0.42 0.65
CA ILE A 180 23.57 -1.52 1.39
C ILE A 180 24.62 -2.53 1.87
N GLN A 181 25.60 -2.87 1.03
CA GLN A 181 26.69 -3.78 1.40
C GLN A 181 27.55 -3.21 2.54
N GLU A 182 27.87 -1.92 2.48
CA GLU A 182 28.62 -1.23 3.54
C GLU A 182 27.85 -1.24 4.88
N GLN A 183 26.55 -0.97 4.85
CA GLN A 183 25.67 -1.01 6.04
C GLN A 183 25.54 -2.43 6.60
N LEU A 184 25.42 -3.45 5.76
CA LEU A 184 25.42 -4.85 6.17
C LEU A 184 26.76 -5.25 6.82
N GLY A 185 27.88 -4.78 6.27
CA GLY A 185 29.22 -4.96 6.85
C GLY A 185 29.35 -4.35 8.26
N GLU A 186 28.83 -3.12 8.43
CA GLU A 186 28.81 -2.45 9.73
C GLU A 186 27.92 -3.20 10.73
N LEU A 187 26.73 -3.65 10.32
CA LEU A 187 25.83 -4.43 11.14
C LEU A 187 26.49 -5.76 11.58
N SER A 188 27.14 -6.46 10.66
CA SER A 188 27.85 -7.71 10.95
C SER A 188 28.99 -7.50 11.96
N ARG A 189 29.79 -6.43 11.79
CA ARG A 189 30.85 -6.06 12.73
C ARG A 189 30.29 -5.79 14.14
N ARG A 190 29.16 -5.06 14.22
CA ARG A 190 28.52 -4.75 15.51
C ARG A 190 27.99 -6.00 16.21
N ILE A 191 27.34 -6.90 15.48
CA ILE A 191 26.85 -8.18 16.04
C ILE A 191 28.01 -9.00 16.60
N SER A 192 29.14 -9.06 15.90
CA SER A 192 30.35 -9.77 16.39
C SER A 192 30.91 -9.17 17.68
N LEU A 193 30.95 -7.85 17.79
CA LEU A 193 31.40 -7.18 19.03
C LEU A 193 30.42 -7.35 20.19
N GLN A 194 29.11 -7.39 19.92
CA GLN A 194 28.08 -7.62 20.93
C GLN A 194 28.15 -9.04 21.56
N SER A 195 28.59 -10.01 20.79
CA SER A 195 28.78 -11.38 21.34
C SER A 195 29.88 -11.47 22.38
N GLU A 196 30.80 -10.50 22.41
CA GLU A 196 31.94 -10.44 23.35
C GLU A 196 31.66 -9.53 24.55
N ASP A 197 30.72 -8.57 24.41
CA ASP A 197 30.41 -7.58 25.44
C ASP A 197 29.02 -7.84 26.06
N LYS A 198 28.97 -7.96 27.39
CA LYS A 198 27.71 -8.06 28.17
C LYS A 198 27.07 -6.72 28.48
N GLY A 199 27.33 -5.70 27.65
CA GLY A 199 26.81 -4.33 27.78
C GLY A 199 25.29 -4.21 27.67
N GLU A 200 24.75 -3.02 27.91
CA GLU A 200 23.30 -2.77 27.94
C GLU A 200 22.62 -3.11 26.60
N LEU A 201 21.82 -4.17 26.63
CA LEU A 201 21.01 -4.66 25.50
C LEU A 201 20.18 -3.57 24.80
N SER A 202 19.77 -2.52 25.51
CA SER A 202 18.92 -1.45 25.00
C SER A 202 19.61 -0.54 23.98
N GLU A 203 20.88 -0.20 24.21
CA GLU A 203 21.64 0.69 23.33
C GLU A 203 22.03 0.01 22.01
N HIS A 204 22.44 -1.25 22.12
CA HIS A 204 22.71 -2.09 20.95
C HIS A 204 21.46 -2.32 20.09
N PHE A 205 20.30 -2.52 20.72
CA PHE A 205 19.03 -2.69 20.01
C PHE A 205 18.66 -1.45 19.19
N ALA A 206 18.74 -0.25 19.79
CA ALA A 206 18.41 1.00 19.09
C ALA A 206 19.31 1.24 17.87
N GLN A 207 20.63 0.99 18.01
CA GLN A 207 21.60 1.14 16.93
C GLN A 207 21.40 0.13 15.80
N ASN A 208 21.13 -1.14 16.12
CA ASN A 208 20.84 -2.16 15.13
C ASN A 208 19.52 -1.86 14.39
N GLN A 209 18.50 -1.39 15.11
CA GLN A 209 17.23 -0.95 14.51
C GLN A 209 17.43 0.19 13.54
N GLN A 210 18.29 1.16 13.87
CA GLN A 210 18.61 2.27 12.98
C GLN A 210 19.25 1.77 11.68
N ILE A 211 20.30 0.94 11.76
CA ILE A 211 21.01 0.43 10.57
C ILE A 211 20.05 -0.40 9.71
N LEU A 212 19.26 -1.29 10.32
CA LEU A 212 18.24 -2.06 9.59
C LEU A 212 17.21 -1.16 8.90
N GLY A 213 16.77 -0.09 9.59
CA GLY A 213 15.86 0.89 9.00
C GLY A 213 16.47 1.62 7.80
N GLU A 214 17.74 1.99 7.86
CA GLU A 214 18.48 2.62 6.76
C GLU A 214 18.64 1.65 5.58
N ILE A 215 18.97 0.39 5.83
CA ILE A 215 19.03 -0.66 4.79
C ILE A 215 17.69 -0.82 4.09
N LEU A 216 16.59 -0.93 4.84
CA LEU A 216 15.24 -1.04 4.29
C LEU A 216 14.86 0.20 3.45
N PHE A 217 15.25 1.39 3.90
CA PHE A 217 15.03 2.62 3.14
C PHE A 217 15.83 2.65 1.82
N ASP A 218 17.07 2.19 1.85
CA ASP A 218 17.90 2.06 0.65
C ASP A 218 17.34 0.99 -0.30
N PHE A 219 16.74 -0.10 0.19
CA PHE A 219 15.97 -1.04 -0.63
C PHE A 219 14.74 -0.38 -1.28
N CYS A 220 14.00 0.49 -0.58
CA CYS A 220 12.91 1.26 -1.19
C CYS A 220 13.42 2.13 -2.35
N ASN A 221 14.59 2.76 -2.20
CA ASN A 221 15.21 3.54 -3.27
C ASN A 221 15.67 2.64 -4.45
N LEU A 222 16.26 1.49 -4.16
CA LEU A 222 16.68 0.52 -5.19
C LEU A 222 15.47 0.01 -5.99
N ASN A 223 14.37 -0.37 -5.34
CA ASN A 223 13.12 -0.77 -5.99
C ASN A 223 12.63 0.33 -6.95
N ARG A 224 12.64 1.57 -6.50
CA ARG A 224 12.28 2.73 -7.33
C ARG A 224 13.17 2.85 -8.58
N ILE A 225 14.49 2.68 -8.43
CA ILE A 225 15.45 2.76 -9.54
C ILE A 225 15.17 1.65 -10.55
N LEU A 226 14.95 0.44 -10.07
CA LEU A 226 14.68 -0.76 -10.88
C LEU A 226 13.23 -0.81 -11.40
N LYS A 227 12.38 0.16 -11.04
CA LYS A 227 10.94 0.20 -11.37
C LYS A 227 10.17 -1.02 -10.83
N ASN A 228 10.60 -1.56 -9.70
CA ASN A 228 9.91 -2.62 -8.97
C ASN A 228 8.96 -2.02 -7.93
N ASP A 229 8.03 -2.85 -7.46
CA ASP A 229 7.16 -2.60 -6.31
C ASP A 229 7.68 -3.43 -5.13
N GLY A 230 8.13 -2.76 -4.06
CA GLY A 230 8.74 -3.41 -2.89
C GLY A 230 7.76 -4.24 -2.07
N GLU A 231 6.52 -3.78 -1.90
CA GLU A 231 5.47 -4.54 -1.20
C GLU A 231 5.15 -5.83 -1.97
N LYS A 232 4.98 -5.73 -3.29
CA LYS A 232 4.72 -6.90 -4.15
C LYS A 232 5.90 -7.87 -4.17
N ALA A 233 7.13 -7.38 -4.22
CA ALA A 233 8.34 -8.21 -4.20
C ALA A 233 8.47 -8.97 -2.88
N LEU A 234 8.19 -8.32 -1.74
CA LEU A 234 8.20 -8.96 -0.43
C LEU A 234 7.07 -9.97 -0.28
N THR A 235 5.86 -9.61 -0.72
CA THR A 235 4.69 -10.51 -0.74
C THR A 235 4.98 -11.78 -1.54
N TYR A 236 5.55 -11.64 -2.75
CA TYR A 236 5.95 -12.78 -3.56
C TYR A 236 6.95 -13.70 -2.84
N SER A 237 7.98 -13.13 -2.23
CA SER A 237 8.99 -13.89 -1.49
C SER A 237 8.40 -14.59 -0.26
N THR A 238 7.49 -13.91 0.45
CA THR A 238 6.77 -14.47 1.60
C THR A 238 5.89 -15.65 1.18
N ASN A 239 5.13 -15.50 0.11
CA ASN A 239 4.29 -16.58 -0.41
C ASN A 239 5.13 -17.77 -0.89
N ARG A 240 6.25 -17.52 -1.56
CA ARG A 240 7.20 -18.56 -1.96
C ARG A 240 7.77 -19.31 -0.75
N PHE A 241 8.10 -18.60 0.33
CA PHE A 241 8.54 -19.22 1.59
C PHE A 241 7.44 -20.13 2.18
N ILE A 242 6.18 -19.64 2.25
CA ILE A 242 5.04 -20.42 2.75
C ILE A 242 4.82 -21.68 1.91
N MET A 243 4.90 -21.57 0.59
CA MET A 243 4.76 -22.72 -0.31
C MET A 243 5.87 -23.75 -0.11
N ALA A 244 7.11 -23.31 0.05
CA ALA A 244 8.25 -24.19 0.34
C ALA A 244 8.07 -24.88 1.70
N PHE A 245 7.65 -24.15 2.71
CA PHE A 245 7.41 -24.69 4.05
C PHE A 245 6.32 -25.77 4.03
N ARG A 246 5.19 -25.49 3.35
CA ARG A 246 4.10 -26.46 3.16
C ARG A 246 4.59 -27.73 2.45
N ALA A 247 5.37 -27.59 1.39
CA ALA A 247 5.90 -28.74 0.66
C ALA A 247 6.80 -29.63 1.52
N VAL A 248 7.60 -29.04 2.41
CA VAL A 248 8.43 -29.77 3.38
C VAL A 248 7.55 -30.47 4.41
N GLU A 249 6.54 -29.79 4.96
CA GLU A 249 5.62 -30.34 5.93
C GLU A 249 4.83 -31.53 5.35
N ASP A 250 4.27 -31.37 4.15
CA ASP A 250 3.54 -32.41 3.44
C ASP A 250 4.40 -33.67 3.17
N ASP A 251 5.68 -33.48 2.82
CA ASP A 251 6.63 -34.60 2.59
C ASP A 251 6.93 -35.35 3.89
N ILE A 252 7.16 -34.64 4.99
CA ILE A 252 7.39 -35.22 6.32
C ILE A 252 6.16 -36.00 6.79
N ILE A 253 4.97 -35.44 6.64
CA ILE A 253 3.70 -36.11 7.02
C ILE A 253 3.51 -37.39 6.21
N LYS A 254 3.74 -37.35 4.88
CA LYS A 254 3.65 -38.55 4.01
C LYS A 254 4.62 -39.67 4.42
N GLN A 255 5.74 -39.32 5.02
CA GLN A 255 6.72 -40.28 5.56
C GLN A 255 6.37 -40.76 6.97
N GLY A 256 5.20 -40.36 7.53
CA GLY A 256 4.77 -40.72 8.88
C GLY A 256 5.47 -39.96 9.99
N GLY A 257 6.16 -38.87 9.64
CA GLY A 257 6.85 -37.97 10.56
C GLY A 257 6.00 -36.76 10.98
N SER A 258 6.62 -35.86 11.73
CA SER A 258 6.04 -34.60 12.18
C SER A 258 7.18 -33.59 12.37
N LEU A 259 6.94 -32.32 12.07
CA LEU A 259 7.95 -31.25 12.11
C LEU A 259 8.63 -31.10 13.48
N ASP A 260 7.87 -31.25 14.56
CA ASP A 260 8.33 -31.14 15.95
C ASP A 260 9.31 -32.23 16.36
N LYS A 261 9.45 -33.31 15.58
CA LYS A 261 10.38 -34.41 15.80
C LYS A 261 11.70 -34.28 15.07
N LEU A 262 11.82 -33.29 14.19
CA LEU A 262 13.04 -33.02 13.43
C LEU A 262 13.95 -32.06 14.19
N SER A 263 15.26 -32.29 14.09
CA SER A 263 16.22 -31.27 14.49
C SER A 263 16.20 -30.08 13.55
N GLY A 264 16.63 -28.91 14.04
CA GLY A 264 16.72 -27.70 13.22
C GLY A 264 17.57 -27.88 11.96
N ASP A 265 18.64 -28.71 12.04
CA ASP A 265 19.50 -28.99 10.89
C ASP A 265 18.81 -29.86 9.83
N GLU A 266 18.00 -30.81 10.25
CA GLU A 266 17.25 -31.68 9.32
C GLU A 266 16.17 -30.86 8.60
N LEU A 267 15.43 -30.03 9.35
CA LEU A 267 14.42 -29.13 8.78
C LEU A 267 15.05 -28.15 7.81
N ASN A 268 16.18 -27.55 8.17
CA ASN A 268 16.87 -26.58 7.31
C ASN A 268 17.39 -27.23 6.01
N ARG A 269 17.89 -28.46 6.07
CA ARG A 269 18.29 -29.22 4.87
C ARG A 269 17.10 -29.54 3.97
N ALA A 270 15.99 -29.98 4.52
CA ALA A 270 14.76 -30.27 3.79
C ALA A 270 14.22 -29.00 3.09
N PHE A 271 14.19 -27.90 3.82
CA PHE A 271 13.73 -26.61 3.31
C PHE A 271 14.60 -26.06 2.17
N ASN A 272 15.93 -26.06 2.35
CA ASN A 272 16.86 -25.59 1.34
C ASN A 272 16.79 -26.41 0.04
N LYS A 273 16.56 -27.73 0.15
CA LYS A 273 16.35 -28.60 -1.01
C LYS A 273 15.12 -28.21 -1.82
N VAL A 274 14.00 -27.90 -1.14
CA VAL A 274 12.75 -27.51 -1.79
C VAL A 274 12.89 -26.11 -2.41
N ILE A 275 13.44 -25.14 -1.67
CA ILE A 275 13.57 -23.75 -2.15
C ILE A 275 14.50 -23.64 -3.37
N SER A 276 15.55 -24.45 -3.43
CA SER A 276 16.50 -24.48 -4.57
C SER A 276 15.91 -25.09 -5.82
N GLY A 277 14.80 -25.84 -5.71
CA GLY A 277 14.08 -26.46 -6.83
C GLY A 277 12.88 -25.66 -7.34
N MET A 278 12.52 -24.58 -6.64
CA MET A 278 11.47 -23.64 -7.03
C MET A 278 12.03 -22.44 -7.78
#